data_21152202580065ee0b9a993a5f3764bc
#
_entry.id   21152202580065ee0b9a993a5f3764bc
#
_cell.length_a   1.000
_cell.length_b   1.000
_cell.length_c   1.000
_cell.angle_alpha   90.00
_cell.angle_beta   90.00
_cell.angle_gamma   90.00
#
_symmetry.space_group_name_H-M   'P 1'
#
loop_
_entity.id
_entity.type
_entity.pdbx_description
1 polymer ?
#
loop_
_entity_poly.entity_id
_entity_poly.type
_entity_poly.pdbx_seq_one_letter_code
_entity_poly.pdbx_strand_id
1 'polypeptide(L)'
;SISFRAPYELVRKMRASVCLLGPLVARLRRAEIPMPGGCVIGHRPIDIHVKALQSLGAEVELSNGVVKVLGRKLRGNTIFLGGRHGSTVTGTANALMLAVLTPGKTILEGCACEPEISDLCKMLIRMGAQIVGIGSHRLTIEGVSKLDGCKHTVIPDRIEAGTYLL
;
A
#
# COMPACT_ATOMS: atom_id res chain seq x y z
N SER A 1 14.81 -12.29 11.15
CA SER A 1 13.74 -11.46 11.76
C SER A 1 13.35 -10.33 10.82
N ILE A 2 12.06 -10.02 10.71
CA ILE A 2 11.58 -8.89 9.92
C ILE A 2 11.70 -7.62 10.79
N SER A 3 12.41 -6.58 10.29
CA SER A 3 12.50 -5.29 10.95
C SER A 3 11.30 -4.41 10.61
N PHE A 4 10.76 -3.67 11.58
CA PHE A 4 9.75 -2.63 11.35
C PHE A 4 10.35 -1.29 10.87
N ARG A 5 11.69 -1.20 10.83
CA ARG A 5 12.44 -0.03 10.36
C ARG A 5 13.07 -0.31 9.01
N ALA A 6 12.87 0.60 8.06
CA ALA A 6 13.57 0.57 6.79
C ALA A 6 14.86 1.43 6.86
N PRO A 7 16.00 0.94 6.31
CA PRO A 7 17.25 1.68 6.30
C PRO A 7 17.15 2.96 5.47
N TYR A 8 17.58 4.09 6.03
CA TYR A 8 17.55 5.40 5.36
C TYR A 8 18.24 5.36 3.98
N GLU A 9 19.41 4.74 3.89
CA GLU A 9 20.21 4.68 2.66
C GLU A 9 19.51 3.97 1.49
N LEU A 10 18.58 3.06 1.77
CA LEU A 10 17.78 2.39 0.76
C LEU A 10 16.53 3.19 0.42
N VAL A 11 15.84 3.70 1.44
CA VAL A 11 14.58 4.44 1.27
C VAL A 11 14.77 5.74 0.49
N ARG A 12 15.86 6.47 0.73
CA ARG A 12 16.16 7.72 0.04
C ARG A 12 16.39 7.55 -1.47
N LYS A 13 16.71 6.35 -1.93
CA LYS A 13 16.99 6.04 -3.33
C LYS A 13 15.75 5.59 -4.11
N MET A 14 14.68 5.19 -3.42
CA MET A 14 13.56 4.54 -4.06
C MET A 14 12.22 5.04 -3.50
N ARG A 15 11.46 5.76 -4.32
CA ARG A 15 10.14 6.29 -3.96
C ARG A 15 9.15 5.20 -3.52
N ALA A 16 9.20 4.04 -4.17
CA ALA A 16 8.33 2.89 -3.86
C ALA A 16 8.48 2.36 -2.42
N SER A 17 9.52 2.77 -1.69
CA SER A 17 9.71 2.44 -0.27
C SER A 17 8.52 2.84 0.61
N VAL A 18 7.71 3.82 0.19
CA VAL A 18 6.47 4.18 0.87
C VAL A 18 5.49 2.99 0.97
N CYS A 19 5.51 2.07 0.00
CA CYS A 19 4.65 0.88 -0.02
C CYS A 19 4.99 -0.15 1.07
N LEU A 20 6.09 0.03 1.81
CA LEU A 20 6.41 -0.80 2.97
C LEU A 20 5.52 -0.48 4.19
N LEU A 21 4.90 0.70 4.25
CA LEU A 21 4.06 1.11 5.38
C LEU A 21 2.90 0.13 5.62
N GLY A 22 2.12 -0.16 4.58
CA GLY A 22 0.95 -1.05 4.66
C GLY A 22 1.30 -2.44 5.21
N PRO A 23 2.15 -3.21 4.53
CA PRO A 23 2.48 -4.58 4.94
C PRO A 23 3.21 -4.68 6.27
N LEU A 24 4.07 -3.71 6.63
CA LEU A 24 4.73 -3.70 7.94
C LEU A 24 3.72 -3.45 9.06
N VAL A 25 2.83 -2.47 8.91
CA VAL A 25 1.78 -2.19 9.91
C VAL A 25 0.80 -3.36 9.99
N ALA A 26 0.43 -3.96 8.87
CA ALA A 26 -0.44 -5.13 8.84
C ALA A 26 0.12 -6.30 9.66
N ARG A 27 1.43 -6.60 9.50
CA ARG A 27 2.10 -7.76 10.12
C ARG A 27 2.68 -7.48 11.50
N LEU A 28 3.32 -6.31 11.69
CA LEU A 28 4.09 -5.99 12.89
C LEU A 28 3.40 -4.98 13.80
N ARG A 29 2.24 -4.44 13.37
CA ARG A 29 1.51 -3.37 14.05
C ARG A 29 2.34 -2.09 14.24
N ARG A 30 3.48 -2.00 13.57
CA ARG A 30 4.41 -0.87 13.62
C ARG A 30 5.21 -0.77 12.34
N ALA A 31 5.47 0.47 11.88
CA ALA A 31 6.42 0.78 10.84
C ALA A 31 7.13 2.10 11.14
N GLU A 32 8.43 2.19 10.83
CA GLU A 32 9.22 3.42 10.86
C GLU A 32 9.98 3.51 9.53
N ILE A 33 9.57 4.44 8.68
CA ILE A 33 10.13 4.58 7.33
C ILE A 33 10.55 6.05 7.14
N PRO A 34 11.82 6.31 6.81
CA PRO A 34 12.24 7.65 6.40
C PRO A 34 11.40 8.16 5.23
N MET A 35 11.24 9.47 5.11
CA MET A 35 10.55 10.06 3.96
C MET A 35 11.18 9.57 2.67
N PRO A 36 10.40 8.94 1.77
CA PRO A 36 10.93 8.34 0.56
C PRO A 36 11.46 9.40 -0.41
N GLY A 37 12.68 9.18 -0.86
CA GLY A 37 13.37 10.00 -1.85
C GLY A 37 13.36 9.39 -3.25
N GLY A 38 14.39 9.67 -4.04
CA GLY A 38 14.70 8.99 -5.31
C GLY A 38 13.86 9.43 -6.53
N CYS A 39 13.02 10.48 -6.41
CA CYS A 39 12.26 10.98 -7.54
C CYS A 39 12.33 12.52 -7.59
N VAL A 40 13.00 13.06 -8.61
CA VAL A 40 13.22 14.52 -8.81
C VAL A 40 12.18 15.15 -9.72
N ILE A 41 11.11 14.43 -10.13
CA ILE A 41 10.10 14.88 -11.09
C ILE A 41 9.17 15.98 -10.48
N GLY A 42 9.19 16.16 -9.15
CA GLY A 42 8.39 17.17 -8.48
C GLY A 42 7.88 16.72 -7.10
N HIS A 43 7.10 17.63 -6.48
CA HIS A 43 6.52 17.38 -5.16
C HIS A 43 5.48 16.25 -5.24
N ARG A 44 5.74 15.14 -4.55
CA ARG A 44 4.85 13.97 -4.48
C ARG A 44 4.50 13.68 -3.03
N PRO A 45 3.43 14.27 -2.51
CA PRO A 45 3.01 14.07 -1.13
C PRO A 45 2.60 12.62 -0.89
N ILE A 46 2.68 12.19 0.37
CA ILE A 46 2.22 10.87 0.84
C ILE A 46 0.92 10.97 1.63
N ASP A 47 0.21 12.07 1.48
CA ASP A 47 -1.03 12.41 2.19
C ASP A 47 -2.12 11.34 2.04
N ILE A 48 -2.31 10.79 0.83
CA ILE A 48 -3.29 9.71 0.60
C ILE A 48 -2.87 8.42 1.31
N HIS A 49 -1.57 8.12 1.36
CA HIS A 49 -1.07 6.98 2.13
C HIS A 49 -1.37 7.16 3.63
N VAL A 50 -1.04 8.33 4.17
CA VAL A 50 -1.30 8.66 5.58
C VAL A 50 -2.79 8.60 5.89
N LYS A 51 -3.62 9.22 5.06
CA LYS A 51 -5.08 9.19 5.17
C LYS A 51 -5.62 7.76 5.20
N ALA A 52 -5.15 6.89 4.30
CA ALA A 52 -5.60 5.50 4.24
C ALA A 52 -5.23 4.73 5.52
N LEU A 53 -3.99 4.88 6.00
CA LEU A 53 -3.53 4.25 7.24
C LEU A 53 -4.36 4.71 8.44
N GLN A 54 -4.57 6.02 8.58
CA GLN A 54 -5.37 6.61 9.66
C GLN A 54 -6.83 6.17 9.60
N SER A 55 -7.42 6.11 8.41
CA SER A 55 -8.79 5.65 8.21
C SER A 55 -9.00 4.19 8.62
N LEU A 56 -7.96 3.36 8.52
CA LEU A 56 -7.94 1.98 9.02
C LEU A 56 -7.57 1.86 10.51
N GLY A 57 -7.48 2.99 11.22
CA GLY A 57 -7.25 3.02 12.67
C GLY A 57 -5.79 3.02 13.10
N ALA A 58 -4.85 3.29 12.19
CA ALA A 58 -3.46 3.48 12.55
C ALA A 58 -3.19 4.92 13.05
N GLU A 59 -2.31 5.04 14.02
CA GLU A 59 -1.74 6.31 14.48
C GLU A 59 -0.53 6.63 13.61
N VAL A 60 -0.49 7.81 12.98
CA VAL A 60 0.60 8.24 12.10
C VAL A 60 1.24 9.51 12.64
N GLU A 61 2.53 9.47 12.85
CA GLU A 61 3.36 10.61 13.26
C GLU A 61 4.41 10.88 12.18
N LEU A 62 4.54 12.14 11.77
CA LEU A 62 5.60 12.64 10.89
C LEU A 62 6.56 13.45 11.74
N SER A 63 7.73 12.90 12.03
CA SER A 63 8.71 13.51 12.93
C SER A 63 10.12 13.31 12.39
N ASN A 64 10.90 14.37 12.32
CA ASN A 64 12.32 14.36 11.90
C ASN A 64 12.57 13.64 10.58
N GLY A 65 11.69 13.84 9.58
CA GLY A 65 11.82 13.19 8.27
C GLY A 65 11.54 11.69 8.28
N VAL A 66 10.89 11.16 9.33
CA VAL A 66 10.48 9.75 9.45
C VAL A 66 8.97 9.66 9.61
N VAL A 67 8.37 8.75 8.88
CA VAL A 67 6.97 8.33 9.03
C VAL A 67 6.95 7.18 10.04
N LYS A 68 6.34 7.43 11.21
CA LYS A 68 6.12 6.41 12.24
C LYS A 68 4.65 6.05 12.26
N VAL A 69 4.36 4.77 12.23
CA VAL A 69 2.98 4.26 12.21
C VAL A 69 2.80 3.18 13.27
N LEU A 70 1.71 3.28 14.03
CA LEU A 70 1.29 2.31 15.02
C LEU A 70 -0.12 1.82 14.71
N GLY A 71 -0.27 0.52 14.50
CA GLY A 71 -1.54 -0.15 14.17
C GLY A 71 -2.18 -0.86 15.36
N ARG A 72 -2.39 -0.15 16.49
CA ARG A 72 -2.92 -0.75 17.72
C ARG A 72 -4.38 -1.16 17.63
N LYS A 73 -5.19 -0.38 16.89
CA LYS A 73 -6.65 -0.53 16.81
C LYS A 73 -7.12 -0.55 15.36
N LEU A 74 -6.49 -1.41 14.54
CA LEU A 74 -6.88 -1.53 13.13
C LEU A 74 -8.30 -2.08 13.01
N ARG A 75 -9.08 -1.46 12.12
CA ARG A 75 -10.47 -1.85 11.80
C ARG A 75 -10.80 -1.51 10.36
N GLY A 76 -11.63 -2.33 9.73
CA GLY A 76 -12.15 -2.07 8.40
C GLY A 76 -12.95 -0.76 8.34
N ASN A 77 -12.89 -0.08 7.19
CA ASN A 77 -13.58 1.19 6.95
C ASN A 77 -13.81 1.41 5.45
N THR A 78 -14.67 2.35 5.10
CA THR A 78 -14.79 2.85 3.72
C THR A 78 -13.84 4.04 3.54
N ILE A 79 -12.97 3.96 2.50
CA ILE A 79 -11.91 4.92 2.26
C ILE A 79 -11.92 5.36 0.81
N PHE A 80 -11.97 6.67 0.56
CA PHE A 80 -11.80 7.23 -0.76
C PHE A 80 -10.31 7.57 -1.00
N LEU A 81 -9.71 6.95 -2.03
CA LEU A 81 -8.29 7.05 -2.40
C LEU A 81 -8.04 8.03 -3.55
N GLY A 82 -9.10 8.64 -4.10
CA GLY A 82 -8.95 9.66 -5.12
C GLY A 82 -8.31 10.93 -4.54
N GLY A 83 -7.38 11.50 -5.27
CA GLY A 83 -6.72 12.76 -4.97
C GLY A 83 -6.99 13.84 -6.02
N ARG A 84 -6.37 15.00 -5.87
CA ARG A 84 -6.46 16.14 -6.80
C ARG A 84 -6.06 15.77 -8.23
N HIS A 85 -5.22 14.75 -8.38
CA HIS A 85 -4.68 14.28 -9.66
C HIS A 85 -5.20 12.90 -10.07
N GLY A 86 -6.35 12.47 -9.54
CA GLY A 86 -6.94 11.17 -9.78
C GLY A 86 -6.57 10.11 -8.74
N SER A 87 -6.68 8.83 -9.14
CA SER A 87 -6.33 7.69 -8.30
C SER A 87 -4.80 7.55 -8.12
N THR A 88 -4.39 6.98 -7.00
CA THR A 88 -2.98 6.73 -6.72
C THR A 88 -2.67 5.24 -6.73
N VAL A 89 -1.73 4.81 -7.58
CA VAL A 89 -1.30 3.41 -7.68
C VAL A 89 -0.68 2.93 -6.37
N THR A 90 0.36 3.61 -5.89
CA THR A 90 1.07 3.22 -4.66
C THR A 90 0.22 3.41 -3.41
N GLY A 91 -0.67 4.39 -3.38
CA GLY A 91 -1.64 4.58 -2.29
C GLY A 91 -2.65 3.44 -2.24
N THR A 92 -3.17 3.01 -3.41
CA THR A 92 -4.06 1.85 -3.52
C THR A 92 -3.36 0.57 -3.06
N ALA A 93 -2.14 0.30 -3.55
CA ALA A 93 -1.35 -0.86 -3.14
C ALA A 93 -1.12 -0.89 -1.62
N ASN A 94 -0.75 0.25 -1.04
CA ASN A 94 -0.45 0.35 0.39
C ASN A 94 -1.69 0.13 1.26
N ALA A 95 -2.81 0.77 0.90
CA ALA A 95 -4.10 0.58 1.58
C ALA A 95 -4.59 -0.87 1.49
N LEU A 96 -4.50 -1.47 0.30
CA LEU A 96 -4.87 -2.86 0.05
C LEU A 96 -4.04 -3.82 0.90
N MET A 97 -2.70 -3.69 0.91
CA MET A 97 -1.82 -4.55 1.71
C MET A 97 -2.03 -4.41 3.21
N LEU A 98 -2.51 -3.26 3.70
CA LEU A 98 -2.92 -3.13 5.09
C LEU A 98 -4.30 -3.76 5.33
N ALA A 99 -5.27 -3.50 4.44
CA ALA A 99 -6.65 -3.92 4.59
C ALA A 99 -6.82 -5.44 4.68
N VAL A 100 -6.02 -6.22 3.93
CA VAL A 100 -6.14 -7.69 3.91
C VAL A 100 -5.89 -8.36 5.26
N LEU A 101 -5.15 -7.73 6.17
CA LEU A 101 -4.92 -8.21 7.54
C LEU A 101 -5.56 -7.31 8.61
N THR A 102 -6.40 -6.38 8.20
CA THR A 102 -7.17 -5.50 9.10
C THR A 102 -8.52 -6.15 9.41
N PRO A 103 -8.89 -6.37 10.68
CA PRO A 103 -10.17 -6.98 11.03
C PRO A 103 -11.37 -6.22 10.47
N GLY A 104 -12.35 -6.97 9.96
CA GLY A 104 -13.59 -6.46 9.42
C GLY A 104 -13.51 -6.11 7.93
N LYS A 105 -14.58 -5.51 7.43
CA LYS A 105 -14.75 -5.17 6.02
C LYS A 105 -14.16 -3.81 5.70
N THR A 106 -13.30 -3.77 4.69
CA THR A 106 -12.78 -2.52 4.12
C THR A 106 -13.30 -2.32 2.71
N ILE A 107 -13.74 -1.10 2.39
CA ILE A 107 -14.11 -0.68 1.04
C ILE A 107 -13.15 0.43 0.62
N LEU A 108 -12.39 0.18 -0.43
CA LEU A 108 -11.53 1.20 -1.04
C LEU A 108 -12.23 1.71 -2.29
N GLU A 109 -12.48 3.01 -2.35
CA GLU A 109 -13.10 3.72 -3.48
C GLU A 109 -12.10 4.67 -4.14
N GLY A 110 -12.26 4.89 -5.44
CA GLY A 110 -11.30 5.67 -6.23
C GLY A 110 -9.95 4.96 -6.37
N CYS A 111 -9.96 3.63 -6.39
CA CYS A 111 -8.76 2.82 -6.57
C CYS A 111 -8.13 3.04 -7.94
N ALA A 112 -6.83 2.89 -8.00
CA ALA A 112 -6.09 2.71 -9.23
C ALA A 112 -6.49 1.36 -9.88
N CYS A 113 -6.68 1.36 -11.21
CA CYS A 113 -7.09 0.18 -11.99
C CYS A 113 -5.95 -0.39 -12.84
N GLU A 114 -4.74 0.13 -12.66
CA GLU A 114 -3.55 -0.29 -13.40
C GLU A 114 -3.28 -1.79 -13.21
N PRO A 115 -2.70 -2.45 -14.24
CA PRO A 115 -2.47 -3.90 -14.23
C PRO A 115 -1.72 -4.41 -13.00
N GLU A 116 -0.77 -3.62 -12.48
CA GLU A 116 0.01 -3.95 -11.29
C GLU A 116 -0.84 -4.04 -10.01
N ILE A 117 -1.94 -3.29 -9.91
CA ILE A 117 -2.88 -3.42 -8.79
C ILE A 117 -3.70 -4.70 -8.93
N SER A 118 -4.15 -5.02 -10.14
CA SER A 118 -4.85 -6.29 -10.41
C SER A 118 -3.94 -7.50 -10.14
N ASP A 119 -2.66 -7.40 -10.48
CA ASP A 119 -1.67 -8.44 -10.23
C ASP A 119 -1.41 -8.62 -8.72
N LEU A 120 -1.25 -7.52 -7.98
CA LEU A 120 -1.14 -7.55 -6.52
C LEU A 120 -2.38 -8.19 -5.86
N CYS A 121 -3.59 -7.85 -6.31
CA CYS A 121 -4.81 -8.49 -5.81
C CYS A 121 -4.78 -10.01 -6.04
N LYS A 122 -4.40 -10.46 -7.24
CA LYS A 122 -4.30 -11.89 -7.57
C LYS A 122 -3.28 -12.60 -6.69
N MET A 123 -2.13 -11.99 -6.44
CA MET A 123 -1.12 -12.52 -5.52
C MET A 123 -1.69 -12.66 -4.10
N LEU A 124 -2.30 -11.60 -3.57
CA LEU A 124 -2.88 -11.60 -2.23
C LEU A 124 -4.00 -12.64 -2.08
N ILE A 125 -4.85 -12.83 -3.10
CA ILE A 125 -5.89 -13.87 -3.09
C ILE A 125 -5.26 -15.27 -3.04
N ARG A 126 -4.20 -15.51 -3.81
CA ARG A 126 -3.45 -16.79 -3.72
C ARG A 126 -2.82 -17.01 -2.33
N MET A 127 -2.53 -15.95 -1.60
CA MET A 127 -2.07 -15.99 -0.22
C MET A 127 -3.21 -16.18 0.80
N GLY A 128 -4.48 -16.19 0.35
CA GLY A 128 -5.65 -16.39 1.19
C GLY A 128 -6.44 -15.11 1.52
N ALA A 129 -6.14 -13.98 0.89
CA ALA A 129 -6.94 -12.77 1.06
C ALA A 129 -8.30 -12.88 0.37
N GLN A 130 -9.30 -12.18 0.93
CA GLN A 130 -10.65 -12.07 0.38
C GLN A 130 -10.85 -10.69 -0.22
N ILE A 131 -10.79 -10.59 -1.55
CA ILE A 131 -10.85 -9.35 -2.31
C ILE A 131 -11.84 -9.50 -3.46
N VAL A 132 -12.74 -8.52 -3.61
CA VAL A 132 -13.73 -8.43 -4.71
C VAL A 132 -13.61 -7.07 -5.38
N GLY A 133 -13.90 -7.01 -6.68
CA GLY A 133 -13.89 -5.77 -7.48
C GLY A 133 -12.56 -5.51 -8.21
N ILE A 134 -11.73 -6.53 -8.42
CA ILE A 134 -10.44 -6.40 -9.11
C ILE A 134 -10.63 -5.77 -10.50
N GLY A 135 -9.79 -4.80 -10.82
CA GLY A 135 -9.83 -4.07 -12.10
C GLY A 135 -10.87 -2.94 -12.13
N SER A 136 -11.54 -2.67 -11.02
CA SER A 136 -12.47 -1.56 -10.89
C SER A 136 -11.96 -0.50 -9.90
N HIS A 137 -12.57 0.69 -9.92
CA HIS A 137 -12.28 1.77 -8.97
C HIS A 137 -12.78 1.50 -7.54
N ARG A 138 -13.36 0.32 -7.29
CA ARG A 138 -13.86 -0.07 -5.98
C ARG A 138 -13.44 -1.48 -5.63
N LEU A 139 -12.63 -1.61 -4.57
CA LEU A 139 -12.24 -2.89 -4.00
C LEU A 139 -12.95 -3.11 -2.67
N THR A 140 -13.49 -4.30 -2.46
CA THR A 140 -14.04 -4.74 -1.19
C THR A 140 -13.16 -5.84 -0.63
N ILE A 141 -12.69 -5.68 0.59
CA ILE A 141 -11.74 -6.56 1.25
C ILE A 141 -12.34 -7.02 2.58
N GLU A 142 -12.41 -8.32 2.82
CA GLU A 142 -12.65 -8.88 4.15
C GLU A 142 -11.31 -9.24 4.76
N GLY A 143 -11.01 -8.65 5.93
CA GLY A 143 -9.75 -8.88 6.61
C GLY A 143 -9.62 -10.30 7.13
N VAL A 144 -8.46 -10.92 6.88
CA VAL A 144 -8.14 -12.28 7.35
C VAL A 144 -7.11 -12.23 8.48
N SER A 145 -7.07 -13.26 9.30
CA SER A 145 -6.15 -13.33 10.44
C SER A 145 -4.69 -13.58 10.04
N LYS A 146 -4.49 -14.24 8.90
CA LYS A 146 -3.15 -14.56 8.35
C LYS A 146 -3.20 -14.69 6.84
N LEU A 147 -2.05 -14.53 6.22
CA LEU A 147 -1.80 -14.88 4.82
C LEU A 147 -0.73 -15.98 4.78
N ASP A 148 -0.93 -16.93 3.88
CA ASP A 148 0.04 -18.01 3.63
C ASP A 148 1.01 -17.62 2.50
N GLY A 149 2.06 -18.39 2.29
CA GLY A 149 2.96 -18.24 1.15
C GLY A 149 2.27 -18.68 -0.14
N CYS A 150 2.63 -18.05 -1.26
CA CYS A 150 2.16 -18.47 -2.58
C CYS A 150 3.27 -18.45 -3.62
N LYS A 151 3.07 -19.19 -4.71
CA LYS A 151 3.86 -19.07 -5.92
C LYS A 151 3.16 -18.10 -6.87
N HIS A 152 3.83 -17.02 -7.24
CA HIS A 152 3.29 -15.99 -8.11
C HIS A 152 4.36 -15.51 -9.09
N THR A 153 3.97 -15.36 -10.35
CA THR A 153 4.80 -14.75 -11.38
C THR A 153 4.31 -13.32 -11.59
N VAL A 154 5.17 -12.36 -11.33
CA VAL A 154 4.87 -10.93 -11.50
C VAL A 154 4.73 -10.61 -12.99
N ILE A 155 3.76 -9.77 -13.34
CA ILE A 155 3.57 -9.31 -14.72
C ILE A 155 4.77 -8.44 -15.17
N PRO A 156 5.03 -8.36 -16.51
CA PRO A 156 6.03 -7.43 -17.05
C PRO A 156 5.72 -5.97 -16.72
N ASP A 157 6.78 -5.16 -16.60
CA ASP A 157 6.64 -3.70 -16.39
C ASP A 157 6.21 -3.02 -17.70
N ARG A 158 4.97 -2.52 -17.72
CA ARG A 158 4.39 -1.81 -18.87
C ARG A 158 5.06 -0.47 -19.14
N ILE A 159 5.62 0.17 -18.10
CA ILE A 159 6.31 1.46 -18.24
C ILE A 159 7.67 1.25 -18.88
N GLU A 160 8.41 0.22 -18.44
CA GLU A 160 9.67 -0.17 -19.06
C GLU A 160 9.45 -0.56 -20.54
N ALA A 161 8.48 -1.43 -20.81
CA ALA A 161 8.13 -1.83 -22.18
C ALA A 161 7.76 -0.61 -23.05
N GLY A 162 6.94 0.31 -22.55
CA GLY A 162 6.58 1.54 -23.26
C GLY A 162 7.78 2.45 -23.55
N THR A 163 8.73 2.53 -22.62
CA THR A 163 9.95 3.33 -22.79
C THR A 163 10.83 2.81 -23.94
N TYR A 164 10.89 1.47 -24.13
CA TYR A 164 11.64 0.88 -25.24
C TYR A 164 10.90 0.93 -26.58
N LEU A 165 9.59 1.21 -26.59
CA LEU A 165 8.79 1.34 -27.81
C LEU A 165 8.80 2.77 -28.38
N LEU A 166 9.22 3.78 -27.62
CA LEU A 166 9.33 5.19 -28.00
C LEU A 166 10.73 5.54 -28.47
#